data_43837a3337b7d77b7ca50278dba1e1f4
#
_entry.id   43837a3337b7d77b7ca50278dba1e1f4
#
_cell.length_a   1.000
_cell.length_b   1.000
_cell.length_c   1.000
_cell.angle_alpha   90.00
_cell.angle_beta   90.00
_cell.angle_gamma   90.00
#
_symmetry.space_group_name_H-M   'P 1'
#
loop_
_entity.id
_entity.type
_entity.pdbx_description
1 polymer ?
#
loop_
_entity_poly.entity_id
_entity_poly.type
_entity_poly.pdbx_seq_one_letter_code
_entity_poly.pdbx_strand_id
1 'polypeptide(L)' 'MEVNMSVEEAVNQISELVEKEGKPPLKKEVKKSNPELIKNALCYFPSWDDAVEHSICP' A
#
# COMPACT_ATOMS: atom_id res chain seq x y z
N MET A 1 10.91 3.00 -14.53
CA MET A 1 10.58 4.14 -13.70
C MET A 1 11.02 3.95 -12.28
N GLU A 2 11.48 4.96 -11.65
CA GLU A 2 12.02 4.84 -10.31
C GLU A 2 10.95 4.87 -9.26
N VAL A 3 11.28 4.31 -8.12
CA VAL A 3 10.40 4.35 -6.98
C VAL A 3 10.50 5.74 -6.36
N ASN A 4 9.38 6.44 -6.30
CA ASN A 4 9.35 7.78 -5.79
C ASN A 4 8.98 7.87 -4.33
N MET A 5 8.48 6.80 -3.78
CA MET A 5 8.03 6.78 -2.39
C MET A 5 8.98 5.99 -1.55
N SER A 6 9.21 6.47 -0.34
CA SER A 6 9.93 5.68 0.63
C SER A 6 8.97 4.65 1.21
N VAL A 7 9.51 3.69 1.94
CA VAL A 7 8.67 2.66 2.55
C VAL A 7 7.68 3.28 3.51
N GLU A 8 8.09 4.32 4.21
CA GLU A 8 7.23 5.02 5.15
C GLU A 8 6.06 5.65 4.44
N GLU A 9 6.32 6.27 3.31
CA GLU A 9 5.29 6.92 2.55
C GLU A 9 4.30 5.91 2.01
N ALA A 10 4.79 4.79 1.51
CA ALA A 10 3.91 3.74 1.01
C ALA A 10 3.02 3.22 2.12
N VAL A 11 3.60 2.97 3.29
CA VAL A 11 2.85 2.49 4.44
C VAL A 11 1.81 3.50 4.87
N ASN A 12 2.17 4.78 4.88
CA ASN A 12 1.25 5.84 5.26
C ASN A 12 0.06 5.91 4.32
N GLN A 13 0.30 5.78 3.04
CA GLN A 13 -0.78 5.84 2.06
C GLN A 13 -1.70 4.65 2.21
N ILE A 14 -1.15 3.47 2.45
CA ILE A 14 -1.97 2.30 2.67
C ILE A 14 -2.80 2.46 3.94
N SER A 15 -2.17 2.97 4.99
CA SER A 15 -2.85 3.19 6.25
C SER A 15 -4.01 4.16 6.09
N GLU A 16 -3.82 5.20 5.30
CA GLU A 16 -4.87 6.17 5.02
C GLU A 16 -6.04 5.50 4.30
N LEU A 17 -5.74 4.64 3.36
CA LEU A 17 -6.79 3.93 2.64
C LEU A 17 -7.59 3.03 3.58
N VAL A 18 -6.89 2.37 4.49
CA VAL A 18 -7.56 1.50 5.46
C VAL A 18 -8.50 2.33 6.33
N GLU A 19 -8.04 3.47 6.79
CA GLU A 19 -8.85 4.34 7.63
C GLU A 19 -10.06 4.88 6.88
N LYS A 20 -9.84 5.27 5.66
CA LYS A 20 -10.87 5.86 4.85
C LYS A 20 -11.97 4.85 4.53
N GLU A 21 -11.57 3.62 4.20
CA GLU A 21 -12.51 2.61 3.81
C GLU A 21 -13.05 1.82 4.99
N GLY A 22 -12.36 1.88 6.11
CA GLY A 22 -12.74 1.08 7.28
C GLY A 22 -12.37 -0.38 7.14
N LYS A 23 -11.61 -0.73 6.13
CA LYS A 23 -11.18 -2.10 5.92
C LYS A 23 -9.94 -2.09 5.02
N PRO A 24 -9.14 -3.16 5.02
CA PRO A 24 -7.97 -3.20 4.17
C PRO A 24 -8.37 -3.16 2.69
N PRO A 25 -7.70 -2.34 1.89
CA PRO A 25 -8.04 -2.26 0.48
C PRO A 25 -7.55 -3.50 -0.28
N LEU A 26 -8.31 -3.88 -1.28
CA LEU A 26 -7.94 -5.02 -2.10
C LEU A 26 -6.92 -4.57 -3.15
N LYS A 27 -6.01 -5.48 -3.47
CA LYS A 27 -4.99 -5.21 -4.47
C LYS A 27 -5.60 -4.75 -5.78
N LYS A 28 -6.65 -5.42 -6.23
CA LYS A 28 -7.27 -5.09 -7.49
C LYS A 28 -7.87 -3.69 -7.47
N GLU A 29 -8.44 -3.29 -6.34
CA GLU A 29 -9.03 -1.96 -6.23
C GLU A 29 -7.96 -0.89 -6.25
N VAL A 30 -6.91 -1.09 -5.50
CA VAL A 30 -5.83 -0.13 -5.45
C VAL A 30 -5.11 -0.07 -6.79
N LYS A 31 -4.99 -1.19 -7.46
CA LYS A 31 -4.36 -1.24 -8.76
C LYS A 31 -5.10 -0.36 -9.75
N LYS A 32 -6.40 -0.25 -9.62
CA LYS A 32 -7.21 0.59 -10.49
C LYS A 32 -7.10 2.05 -10.09
N SER A 33 -7.14 2.34 -8.79
CA SER A 33 -7.10 3.71 -8.31
C SER A 33 -5.71 4.28 -8.29
N ASN A 34 -4.76 3.48 -7.83
CA ASN A 34 -3.40 3.96 -7.64
C ASN A 34 -2.39 2.86 -7.91
N PRO A 35 -2.14 2.55 -9.19
CA PRO A 35 -1.22 1.47 -9.53
C PRO A 35 0.20 1.72 -9.06
N GLU A 36 0.57 2.98 -8.91
CA GLU A 36 1.90 3.32 -8.42
C GLU A 36 2.11 2.87 -6.99
N LEU A 37 1.08 2.98 -6.18
CA LEU A 37 1.17 2.55 -4.80
C LEU A 37 1.43 1.05 -4.72
N ILE A 38 0.75 0.28 -5.56
CA ILE A 38 0.98 -1.17 -5.61
C ILE A 38 2.42 -1.47 -5.99
N LYS A 39 2.92 -0.78 -7.00
CA LYS A 39 4.27 -0.98 -7.47
C LYS A 39 5.28 -0.67 -6.37
N ASN A 40 5.10 0.46 -5.73
CA ASN A 40 6.01 0.87 -4.66
C ASN A 40 5.95 -0.09 -3.47
N ALA A 41 4.75 -0.50 -3.10
CA ALA A 41 4.60 -1.42 -1.98
C ALA A 41 5.28 -2.74 -2.27
N LEU A 42 5.15 -3.24 -3.49
CA LEU A 42 5.76 -4.52 -3.86
C LEU A 42 7.28 -4.44 -3.96
N CYS A 43 7.82 -3.24 -4.05
CA CYS A 43 9.27 -3.07 -4.01
C CYS A 43 9.82 -3.30 -2.62
N TYR A 44 9.03 -2.99 -1.60
CA TYR A 44 9.49 -3.07 -0.22
C TYR A 44 8.98 -4.31 0.50
N PHE A 45 7.87 -4.86 0.06
CA PHE A 45 7.24 -6.00 0.72
C PHE A 45 7.08 -7.14 -0.28
N PRO A 46 7.11 -8.38 0.19
CA PRO A 46 6.99 -9.53 -0.70
C PRO A 46 5.62 -9.66 -1.35
N SER A 47 4.59 -9.09 -0.72
CA SER A 47 3.24 -9.15 -1.28
C SER A 47 2.44 -7.97 -0.80
N TRP A 48 1.32 -7.71 -1.48
CA TRP A 48 0.44 -6.63 -1.09
C TRP A 48 -0.14 -6.86 0.29
N ASP A 49 -0.47 -8.10 0.60
CA ASP A 49 -1.02 -8.45 1.91
C ASP A 49 -0.03 -8.09 3.02
N ASP A 50 1.23 -8.37 2.79
CA ASP A 50 2.27 -8.00 3.75
C ASP A 50 2.35 -6.51 3.95
N ALA A 51 2.27 -5.77 2.87
CA ALA A 51 2.32 -4.32 2.94
C ALA A 51 1.15 -3.77 3.75
N VAL A 52 -0.03 -4.31 3.51
CA VAL A 52 -1.22 -3.88 4.23
C VAL A 52 -1.10 -4.22 5.71
N GLU A 53 -0.64 -5.42 6.00
CA GLU A 53 -0.48 -5.84 7.37
C GLU A 53 0.49 -4.95 8.12
N HIS A 54 1.57 -4.59 7.48
CA HIS A 54 2.56 -3.69 8.08
C HIS A 54 1.97 -2.32 8.35
N SER A 55 1.00 -1.93 7.56
CA SER A 55 0.38 -0.61 7.70
C SER A 55 -0.62 -0.56 8.85
N ILE A 56 -1.30 -1.65 9.11
CA ILE A 56 -2.34 -1.66 10.13
C ILE A 56 -1.88 -2.32 11.43
N CYS A 57 -0.83 -3.12 11.39
CA CYS A 57 -0.28 -3.73 12.59
C CYS A 57 1.00 -3.02 12.96
N PRO A 58 1.05 -2.34 14.06
CA PRO A 58 2.25 -1.61 14.51
C PRO A 58 3.41 -2.51 14.89
#